data_600957c82ae195f7efb9fa6eb346b185
#
_entry.id   600957c82ae195f7efb9fa6eb346b185
#
_cell.length_a   1.000
_cell.length_b   1.000
_cell.length_c   1.000
_cell.angle_alpha   90.00
_cell.angle_beta   90.00
_cell.angle_gamma   90.00
#
_symmetry.space_group_name_H-M   'P 1'
#
loop_
_entity.id
_entity.type
_entity.pdbx_description
1 polymer ?
#
loop_
_entity_poly.entity_id
_entity_poly.type
_entity_poly.pdbx_seq_one_letter_code
_entity_poly.pdbx_strand_id
1 'polypeptide(L)'
;MMGQDEEAKKKSFELALEGRINLVGQSLEGDGSSYVNGGYLPLIRCDVGLAMSTSTGCIFERAPAILTTISDADPDSLVKQSAAHIRDAQNSGLPGRYVPSPDSILPIDSGNNALSRQKIASLINANRRFSTNICRVGTPSFSDECTIPDGSTDENIPGCQCDEYPFAATEQGGGDAPTPGVSTRMITGGDNMKSGQLLGTFYTQQRVIQGEKFYVNVD
;
A
#
# COMPACT_ATOMS: atom_id res chain seq x y z
N MET A 1 3.79 -9.39 -16.98
CA MET A 1 4.67 -8.73 -17.99
C MET A 1 4.15 -7.32 -18.17
N MET A 2 4.96 -6.31 -17.81
CA MET A 2 4.66 -4.92 -18.20
C MET A 2 4.68 -4.85 -19.73
N GLY A 3 3.68 -4.19 -20.33
CA GLY A 3 3.67 -4.01 -21.78
C GLY A 3 4.86 -3.15 -22.21
N GLN A 4 5.34 -3.35 -23.43
CA GLN A 4 6.50 -2.60 -23.99
C GLN A 4 6.32 -1.06 -23.87
N ASP A 5 5.07 -0.57 -23.90
CA ASP A 5 4.75 0.85 -23.75
C ASP A 5 4.96 1.38 -22.31
N GLU A 6 4.87 0.53 -21.29
CA GLU A 6 5.13 0.93 -19.90
C GLU A 6 6.62 0.99 -19.60
N GLU A 7 7.41 0.11 -20.18
CA GLU A 7 8.87 0.11 -20.01
C GLU A 7 9.54 1.34 -20.64
N ALA A 8 8.99 1.82 -21.77
CA ALA A 8 9.47 3.05 -22.40
C ALA A 8 9.17 4.32 -21.56
N LYS A 9 8.18 4.28 -20.68
CA LYS A 9 7.82 5.38 -19.77
C LYS A 9 8.57 5.36 -18.44
N LYS A 10 9.22 4.25 -18.13
CA LYS A 10 10.03 4.07 -16.93
C LYS A 10 11.51 4.24 -17.28
N LYS A 11 12.20 5.14 -16.58
CA LYS A 11 13.66 5.27 -16.65
C LYS A 11 14.21 5.20 -15.25
N SER A 12 15.13 4.28 -15.03
CA SER A 12 15.89 4.16 -13.78
C SER A 12 17.32 4.65 -14.03
N PHE A 13 17.81 5.46 -13.10
CA PHE A 13 19.15 6.03 -13.18
C PHE A 13 19.91 5.65 -11.92
N GLU A 14 21.10 5.14 -12.11
CA GLU A 14 22.08 5.03 -11.05
C GLU A 14 22.83 6.35 -10.97
N LEU A 15 22.69 7.07 -9.86
CA LEU A 15 23.43 8.31 -9.64
C LEU A 15 24.81 7.96 -9.09
N ALA A 16 25.84 8.10 -9.93
CA ALA A 16 27.19 8.24 -9.43
C ALA A 16 27.33 9.65 -8.84
N LEU A 17 27.32 9.75 -7.52
CA LEU A 17 27.62 11.00 -6.83
C LEU A 17 29.14 11.21 -6.84
N GLU A 18 29.66 11.78 -7.92
CA GLU A 18 30.95 12.44 -7.90
C GLU A 18 30.75 13.86 -7.37
N GLY A 19 31.03 14.09 -6.11
CA GLY A 19 30.97 15.44 -5.55
C GLY A 19 30.54 15.49 -4.07
N ARG A 20 30.69 16.65 -3.47
CA ARG A 20 30.42 16.92 -2.06
C ARG A 20 28.93 16.77 -1.75
N ILE A 21 28.60 15.92 -0.81
CA ILE A 21 27.25 15.90 -0.21
C ILE A 21 27.20 16.96 0.87
N ASN A 22 26.50 18.06 0.62
CA ASN A 22 26.12 18.99 1.66
C ASN A 22 24.88 18.44 2.37
N LEU A 23 25.08 17.77 3.48
CA LEU A 23 24.00 17.50 4.41
C LEU A 23 23.64 18.81 5.13
N VAL A 24 22.37 19.15 5.21
CA VAL A 24 21.89 20.34 5.91
C VAL A 24 22.39 20.29 7.36
N GLY A 25 23.37 21.17 7.67
CA GLY A 25 23.92 21.34 9.00
C GLY A 25 25.34 20.83 9.27
N GLN A 26 26.00 20.11 8.34
CA GLN A 26 27.42 19.76 8.48
C GLN A 26 28.12 19.77 7.13
N SER A 27 29.11 20.61 6.99
CA SER A 27 30.07 20.58 5.90
C SER A 27 31.16 19.57 6.25
N LEU A 28 31.22 18.47 5.51
CA LEU A 28 32.36 17.56 5.56
C LEU A 28 33.41 18.10 4.57
N GLU A 29 34.36 18.87 5.08
CA GLU A 29 35.56 19.20 4.35
C GLU A 29 36.54 18.01 4.44
N GLY A 30 36.58 17.22 3.40
CA GLY A 30 37.57 16.17 3.20
C GLY A 30 38.16 16.32 1.81
N ASP A 31 39.38 15.89 1.64
CA ASP A 31 40.23 15.96 0.42
C ASP A 31 39.71 15.12 -0.77
N GLY A 32 38.44 14.89 -0.88
CA GLY A 32 37.82 14.26 -2.06
C GLY A 32 37.98 12.73 -2.20
N SER A 33 38.56 12.06 -1.21
CA SER A 33 38.80 10.61 -1.25
C SER A 33 38.02 9.76 -0.24
N SER A 34 37.01 10.33 0.44
CA SER A 34 36.12 9.56 1.31
C SER A 34 35.07 8.84 0.49
N TYR A 35 35.46 7.73 -0.13
CA TYR A 35 34.49 6.75 -0.59
C TYR A 35 33.79 6.17 0.63
N VAL A 36 32.48 6.31 0.70
CA VAL A 36 31.66 5.47 1.56
C VAL A 36 31.71 4.08 0.95
N ASN A 37 32.71 3.31 1.33
CA ASN A 37 32.85 1.92 0.91
C ASN A 37 31.57 1.15 1.32
N GLY A 38 30.82 0.67 0.33
CA GLY A 38 29.66 -0.19 0.52
C GLY A 38 28.31 0.52 0.55
N GLY A 39 28.23 1.83 0.35
CA GLY A 39 26.96 2.52 0.17
C GLY A 39 26.32 2.17 -1.17
N TYR A 40 25.16 1.54 -1.16
CA TYR A 40 24.35 1.44 -2.37
C TYR A 40 24.01 2.84 -2.84
N LEU A 41 24.41 3.17 -4.07
CA LEU A 41 23.98 4.42 -4.70
C LEU A 41 22.44 4.41 -4.79
N PRO A 42 21.78 5.54 -4.47
CA PRO A 42 20.33 5.60 -4.56
C PRO A 42 19.91 5.43 -6.02
N LEU A 43 19.22 4.34 -6.31
CA LEU A 43 18.60 4.14 -7.61
C LEU A 43 17.38 5.04 -7.70
N ILE A 44 17.39 5.98 -8.66
CA ILE A 44 16.26 6.89 -8.89
C ILE A 44 15.50 6.41 -10.11
N ARG A 45 14.20 6.21 -9.94
CA ARG A 45 13.27 6.00 -11.04
C ARG A 45 12.49 7.28 -11.31
N CYS A 46 12.51 7.71 -12.57
CA CYS A 46 11.63 8.77 -13.06
C CYS A 46 10.60 8.15 -14.01
N ASP A 47 9.36 8.62 -13.94
CA ASP A 47 8.30 8.16 -14.83
C ASP A 47 7.43 9.32 -15.33
N VAL A 48 6.78 9.08 -16.47
CA VAL A 48 5.86 10.00 -17.12
C VAL A 48 4.53 9.30 -17.27
N GLY A 49 3.53 9.74 -16.52
CA GLY A 49 2.16 9.23 -16.65
C GLY A 49 1.92 7.81 -16.17
N LEU A 50 2.88 7.14 -15.51
CA LEU A 50 2.69 5.77 -14.99
C LEU A 50 1.96 5.77 -13.64
N ALA A 51 2.33 6.64 -12.72
CA ALA A 51 1.66 6.77 -11.43
C ALA A 51 0.35 7.56 -11.56
N MET A 52 0.38 8.65 -12.30
CA MET A 52 -0.76 9.52 -12.62
C MET A 52 -0.66 9.97 -14.08
N SER A 53 -1.76 9.96 -14.83
CA SER A 53 -1.81 10.17 -16.28
C SER A 53 -1.18 11.47 -16.79
N THR A 54 -1.03 12.48 -15.96
CA THR A 54 -0.56 13.83 -16.38
C THR A 54 0.69 14.29 -15.66
N SER A 55 1.27 13.48 -14.77
CA SER A 55 2.41 13.89 -13.95
C SER A 55 3.71 13.19 -14.31
N THR A 56 4.79 13.96 -14.29
CA THR A 56 6.16 13.46 -14.28
C THR A 56 6.71 13.55 -12.87
N GLY A 57 7.62 12.65 -12.49
CA GLY A 57 8.30 12.71 -11.20
C GLY A 57 9.23 11.55 -10.99
N CYS A 58 9.99 11.64 -9.91
CA CYS A 58 11.01 10.65 -9.58
C CYS A 58 10.86 10.20 -8.13
N ILE A 59 11.28 8.96 -7.87
CA ILE A 59 11.38 8.38 -6.52
C ILE A 59 12.73 7.67 -6.36
N PHE A 60 13.10 7.43 -5.13
CA PHE A 60 14.16 6.47 -4.81
C PHE A 60 13.58 5.05 -4.91
N GLU A 61 13.94 4.32 -5.98
CA GLU A 61 13.32 3.02 -6.30
C GLU A 61 13.52 1.96 -5.19
N ARG A 62 14.59 2.08 -4.42
CA ARG A 62 14.90 1.15 -3.32
C ARG A 62 14.27 1.57 -1.99
N ALA A 63 13.72 2.77 -1.88
CA ALA A 63 12.98 3.17 -0.69
C ALA A 63 11.59 2.51 -0.71
N PRO A 64 11.18 1.84 0.39
CA PRO A 64 9.87 1.20 0.42
C PRO A 64 8.77 2.27 0.41
N ALA A 65 7.76 2.08 -0.42
CA ALA A 65 6.53 2.86 -0.32
C ALA A 65 5.72 2.33 0.87
N ILE A 66 5.34 3.22 1.79
CA ILE A 66 4.62 2.86 3.02
C ILE A 66 3.39 3.75 3.15
N LEU A 67 2.22 3.12 3.21
CA LEU A 67 0.97 3.80 3.55
C LEU A 67 0.90 3.94 5.07
N THR A 68 0.99 5.18 5.56
CA THR A 68 1.02 5.51 7.00
C THR A 68 -0.13 6.41 7.45
N THR A 69 -1.05 6.74 6.54
CA THR A 69 -2.16 7.67 6.80
C THR A 69 -3.39 6.98 7.39
N ILE A 70 -3.23 5.75 7.90
CA ILE A 70 -4.30 4.92 8.44
C ILE A 70 -4.03 4.70 9.92
N SER A 71 -4.91 5.22 10.77
CA SER A 71 -4.84 5.07 12.23
C SER A 71 -6.19 4.66 12.81
N ASP A 72 -6.18 3.73 13.76
CA ASP A 72 -7.34 3.38 14.58
C ASP A 72 -7.17 3.88 16.04
N ALA A 73 -5.98 4.31 16.41
CA ALA A 73 -5.68 4.88 17.73
C ALA A 73 -6.16 6.33 17.88
N ASP A 74 -6.23 7.08 16.78
CA ASP A 74 -6.74 8.45 16.78
C ASP A 74 -8.29 8.45 16.83
N PRO A 75 -8.92 8.97 17.89
CA PRO A 75 -10.38 9.01 18.01
C PRO A 75 -11.05 9.85 16.91
N ASP A 76 -10.35 10.82 16.35
CA ASP A 76 -10.84 11.70 15.28
C ASP A 76 -10.51 11.16 13.88
N SER A 77 -9.92 9.98 13.78
CA SER A 77 -9.58 9.35 12.50
C SER A 77 -10.86 9.05 11.70
N LEU A 78 -10.85 9.53 10.44
CA LEU A 78 -11.94 9.27 9.49
C LEU A 78 -11.86 7.87 8.84
N VAL A 79 -10.87 7.07 9.24
CA VAL A 79 -10.59 5.72 8.70
C VAL A 79 -10.32 4.70 9.81
N LYS A 80 -10.90 4.95 10.98
CA LYS A 80 -10.69 4.13 12.17
C LYS A 80 -11.13 2.67 11.99
N GLN A 81 -12.27 2.46 11.36
CA GLN A 81 -12.82 1.12 11.16
C GLN A 81 -12.03 0.32 10.12
N SER A 82 -11.65 0.97 9.02
CA SER A 82 -10.77 0.37 8.01
C SER A 82 -9.39 0.06 8.59
N ALA A 83 -8.83 0.98 9.40
CA ALA A 83 -7.56 0.77 10.08
C ALA A 83 -7.61 -0.44 11.02
N ALA A 84 -8.65 -0.54 11.87
CA ALA A 84 -8.85 -1.68 12.75
C ALA A 84 -9.01 -2.99 11.96
N HIS A 85 -9.75 -2.98 10.85
CA HIS A 85 -9.89 -4.14 9.97
C HIS A 85 -8.53 -4.57 9.40
N ILE A 86 -7.74 -3.64 8.85
CA ILE A 86 -6.41 -3.92 8.31
C ILE A 86 -5.49 -4.49 9.38
N ARG A 87 -5.48 -3.92 10.59
CA ARG A 87 -4.68 -4.41 11.72
C ARG A 87 -5.03 -5.85 12.08
N ASP A 88 -6.32 -6.17 12.19
CA ASP A 88 -6.81 -7.51 12.51
C ASP A 88 -6.44 -8.50 11.40
N ALA A 89 -6.59 -8.11 10.15
CA ALA A 89 -6.21 -8.91 8.99
C ALA A 89 -4.70 -9.20 8.98
N GLN A 90 -3.87 -8.20 9.24
CA GLN A 90 -2.42 -8.37 9.36
C GLN A 90 -2.03 -9.24 10.57
N ASN A 91 -2.75 -9.13 11.70
CA ASN A 91 -2.55 -9.99 12.87
C ASN A 91 -2.93 -11.44 12.60
N SER A 92 -3.86 -11.69 11.70
CA SER A 92 -4.23 -13.04 11.24
C SER A 92 -3.27 -13.63 10.20
N GLY A 93 -2.22 -12.90 9.83
CA GLY A 93 -1.17 -13.36 8.91
C GLY A 93 -1.32 -12.91 7.46
N LEU A 94 -2.27 -12.01 7.15
CA LEU A 94 -2.35 -11.43 5.81
C LEU A 94 -1.17 -10.50 5.52
N PRO A 95 -0.69 -10.45 4.27
CA PRO A 95 0.50 -9.69 3.90
C PRO A 95 0.27 -8.18 3.97
N GLY A 96 1.35 -7.42 3.87
CA GLY A 96 1.33 -5.96 3.75
C GLY A 96 1.82 -5.21 4.99
N ARG A 97 2.01 -5.86 6.13
CA ARG A 97 2.47 -5.18 7.34
C ARG A 97 3.86 -4.59 7.15
N TYR A 98 3.99 -3.30 7.47
CA TYR A 98 5.30 -2.68 7.60
C TYR A 98 5.96 -3.08 8.93
N VAL A 99 7.16 -3.65 8.85
CA VAL A 99 7.99 -3.93 10.03
C VAL A 99 9.33 -3.22 9.83
N PRO A 100 9.59 -2.15 10.58
CA PRO A 100 10.85 -1.42 10.45
C PRO A 100 12.03 -2.32 10.82
N SER A 101 13.11 -2.24 10.05
CA SER A 101 14.37 -2.87 10.40
C SER A 101 15.23 -1.89 11.22
N PRO A 102 15.78 -2.30 12.37
CA PRO A 102 16.66 -1.44 13.14
C PRO A 102 17.99 -1.13 12.43
N ASP A 103 18.42 -1.99 11.52
CA ASP A 103 19.73 -1.94 10.88
C ASP A 103 19.67 -1.56 9.40
N SER A 104 18.49 -1.27 8.86
CA SER A 104 18.31 -1.00 7.44
C SER A 104 17.15 -0.04 7.18
N ILE A 105 17.28 0.78 6.14
CA ILE A 105 16.16 1.58 5.62
C ILE A 105 15.08 0.71 4.94
N LEU A 106 15.40 -0.54 4.62
CA LEU A 106 14.44 -1.49 4.08
C LEU A 106 13.70 -2.18 5.22
N PRO A 107 12.40 -2.43 5.10
CA PRO A 107 11.64 -3.17 6.09
C PRO A 107 12.14 -4.62 6.19
N ILE A 108 11.83 -5.26 7.30
CA ILE A 108 12.00 -6.71 7.43
C ILE A 108 10.96 -7.35 6.52
N ASP A 109 11.42 -7.87 5.38
CA ASP A 109 10.58 -8.66 4.46
C ASP A 109 10.77 -10.14 4.80
N SER A 110 9.90 -10.68 5.63
CA SER A 110 9.87 -12.10 5.99
C SER A 110 9.26 -12.95 4.86
N GLY A 111 9.77 -12.77 3.64
CA GLY A 111 9.39 -13.58 2.48
C GLY A 111 8.02 -13.24 1.90
N ASN A 112 7.96 -12.31 0.97
CA ASN A 112 6.77 -11.88 0.22
C ASN A 112 5.64 -11.23 1.04
N ASN A 113 5.98 -10.58 2.15
CA ASN A 113 4.99 -9.85 2.96
C ASN A 113 4.51 -8.54 2.33
N ALA A 114 5.17 -8.01 1.30
CA ALA A 114 4.74 -6.78 0.64
C ALA A 114 3.47 -6.99 -0.19
N LEU A 115 2.63 -5.96 -0.28
CA LEU A 115 1.57 -5.88 -1.29
C LEU A 115 2.15 -5.40 -2.62
N SER A 116 1.61 -5.89 -3.74
CA SER A 116 1.98 -5.46 -5.09
C SER A 116 0.81 -4.73 -5.73
N ARG A 117 1.02 -3.52 -6.23
CA ARG A 117 -0.06 -2.73 -6.84
C ARG A 117 -0.62 -3.38 -8.10
N GLN A 118 -1.95 -3.49 -8.18
CA GLN A 118 -2.70 -3.88 -9.35
C GLN A 118 -3.39 -2.66 -9.98
N LYS A 119 -3.14 -2.40 -11.29
CA LYS A 119 -3.78 -1.31 -12.06
C LYS A 119 -4.73 -1.80 -13.15
N ILE A 120 -4.71 -3.09 -13.46
CA ILE A 120 -5.57 -3.64 -14.51
C ILE A 120 -7.01 -3.65 -14.01
N ALA A 121 -7.84 -2.81 -14.60
CA ALA A 121 -9.22 -2.57 -14.14
C ALA A 121 -10.08 -3.85 -14.09
N SER A 122 -9.91 -4.77 -15.03
CA SER A 122 -10.64 -6.04 -15.03
C SER A 122 -10.29 -6.92 -13.83
N LEU A 123 -9.02 -6.95 -13.41
CA LEU A 123 -8.56 -7.71 -12.24
C LEU A 123 -9.02 -7.04 -10.95
N ILE A 124 -8.89 -5.71 -10.83
CA ILE A 124 -9.41 -4.97 -9.68
C ILE A 124 -10.92 -5.21 -9.50
N ASN A 125 -11.68 -5.16 -10.61
CA ASN A 125 -13.12 -5.42 -10.56
C ASN A 125 -13.45 -6.88 -10.23
N ALA A 126 -12.62 -7.83 -10.64
CA ALA A 126 -12.77 -9.23 -10.24
C ALA A 126 -12.53 -9.40 -8.73
N ASN A 127 -11.47 -8.77 -8.20
CA ASN A 127 -11.16 -8.77 -6.77
C ASN A 127 -12.32 -8.18 -5.94
N ARG A 128 -12.83 -7.02 -6.34
CA ARG A 128 -13.99 -6.39 -5.66
C ARG A 128 -15.23 -7.28 -5.68
N ARG A 129 -15.54 -7.89 -6.81
CA ARG A 129 -16.69 -8.81 -6.89
C ARG A 129 -16.53 -10.00 -5.99
N PHE A 130 -15.31 -10.53 -5.87
CA PHE A 130 -15.02 -11.63 -4.96
C PHE A 130 -15.28 -11.23 -3.50
N SER A 131 -14.72 -10.10 -3.04
CA SER A 131 -14.89 -9.60 -1.68
C SER A 131 -16.36 -9.25 -1.38
N THR A 132 -17.02 -8.55 -2.30
CA THR A 132 -18.44 -8.23 -2.18
C THR A 132 -19.30 -9.49 -2.08
N ASN A 133 -18.96 -10.55 -2.81
CA ASN A 133 -19.70 -11.81 -2.70
C ASN A 133 -19.51 -12.47 -1.32
N ILE A 134 -18.31 -12.38 -0.72
CA ILE A 134 -18.08 -12.85 0.65
C ILE A 134 -18.95 -12.06 1.62
N CYS A 135 -18.98 -10.72 1.49
CA CYS A 135 -19.83 -9.89 2.35
C CYS A 135 -21.30 -10.23 2.20
N ARG A 136 -21.75 -10.59 0.99
CA ARG A 136 -23.17 -10.83 0.68
C ARG A 136 -23.69 -12.20 1.10
N VAL A 137 -22.92 -13.25 0.88
CA VAL A 137 -23.37 -14.64 1.06
C VAL A 137 -22.51 -15.44 2.03
N GLY A 138 -21.41 -14.84 2.50
CA GLY A 138 -20.48 -15.43 3.43
C GLY A 138 -20.74 -14.99 4.87
N THR A 139 -19.68 -14.97 5.65
CA THR A 139 -19.68 -14.53 7.04
C THR A 139 -18.63 -13.43 7.25
N PRO A 140 -18.86 -12.21 6.72
CA PRO A 140 -17.95 -11.11 6.98
C PRO A 140 -17.95 -10.76 8.47
N SER A 141 -16.86 -10.17 8.96
CA SER A 141 -16.90 -9.50 10.26
C SER A 141 -17.61 -8.14 10.14
N PHE A 142 -18.00 -7.57 11.27
CA PHE A 142 -18.70 -6.29 11.33
C PHE A 142 -17.95 -5.34 12.28
N SER A 143 -17.89 -4.05 11.95
CA SER A 143 -17.53 -3.03 12.92
C SER A 143 -18.66 -2.82 13.93
N ASP A 144 -18.37 -2.19 15.06
CA ASP A 144 -19.38 -1.91 16.09
C ASP A 144 -20.56 -1.10 15.54
N GLU A 145 -20.27 -0.15 14.63
CA GLU A 145 -21.26 0.72 14.00
C GLU A 145 -22.11 -0.01 12.93
N CYS A 146 -21.62 -1.14 12.44
CA CYS A 146 -22.27 -1.97 11.45
C CYS A 146 -22.76 -3.32 12.01
N THR A 147 -22.76 -3.48 13.33
CA THR A 147 -23.26 -4.68 13.98
C THR A 147 -24.76 -4.76 13.86
N ILE A 148 -25.26 -5.93 13.46
CA ILE A 148 -26.70 -6.20 13.43
C ILE A 148 -27.11 -6.78 14.78
N PRO A 149 -28.09 -6.13 15.50
CA PRO A 149 -28.43 -6.52 16.84
C PRO A 149 -29.04 -7.94 16.97
N ASP A 150 -29.58 -8.48 15.88
CA ASP A 150 -30.25 -9.80 15.86
C ASP A 150 -29.30 -10.92 15.34
N GLY A 151 -28.06 -10.60 15.03
CA GLY A 151 -27.08 -11.56 14.52
C GLY A 151 -27.33 -12.02 13.08
N SER A 152 -28.28 -11.38 12.35
CA SER A 152 -28.46 -11.64 10.92
C SER A 152 -27.31 -11.02 10.12
N THR A 153 -26.96 -11.64 9.00
CA THR A 153 -25.98 -11.10 8.02
C THR A 153 -26.76 -10.39 6.93
N ASP A 154 -26.93 -9.09 7.04
CA ASP A 154 -27.54 -8.30 5.96
C ASP A 154 -26.51 -7.32 5.38
N GLU A 155 -26.15 -7.54 4.12
CA GLU A 155 -25.32 -6.61 3.35
C GLU A 155 -25.98 -5.24 3.14
N ASN A 156 -27.26 -5.14 3.41
CA ASN A 156 -28.09 -3.95 3.20
C ASN A 156 -28.25 -3.09 4.46
N ILE A 157 -27.36 -3.22 5.45
CA ILE A 157 -27.37 -2.27 6.56
C ILE A 157 -27.17 -0.87 5.98
N PRO A 158 -28.15 0.03 6.13
CA PRO A 158 -28.04 1.35 5.56
C PRO A 158 -26.75 2.06 6.01
N GLY A 159 -25.96 2.49 5.04
CA GLY A 159 -24.71 3.21 5.27
C GLY A 159 -23.46 2.35 5.51
N CYS A 160 -23.59 1.02 5.60
CA CYS A 160 -22.45 0.12 5.70
C CYS A 160 -22.03 -0.43 4.33
N GLN A 161 -20.74 -0.67 4.17
CA GLN A 161 -20.11 -1.17 2.95
C GLN A 161 -19.08 -2.26 3.27
N CYS A 162 -18.90 -3.15 2.31
CA CYS A 162 -17.87 -4.18 2.37
C CYS A 162 -16.49 -3.57 2.19
N ASP A 163 -15.63 -3.67 3.19
CA ASP A 163 -14.21 -3.36 3.13
C ASP A 163 -13.42 -4.66 2.95
N GLU A 164 -12.32 -4.61 2.20
CA GLU A 164 -11.48 -5.76 1.92
C GLU A 164 -9.99 -5.50 2.20
N TYR A 165 -9.32 -6.51 2.76
CA TYR A 165 -7.87 -6.51 2.88
C TYR A 165 -7.30 -7.92 2.59
N PRO A 166 -6.25 -8.08 1.74
CA PRO A 166 -5.57 -7.03 0.98
C PRO A 166 -6.51 -6.30 0.00
N PHE A 167 -6.17 -5.05 -0.31
CA PHE A 167 -7.00 -4.19 -1.15
C PHE A 167 -7.27 -4.79 -2.53
N ALA A 168 -8.45 -4.58 -3.09
CA ALA A 168 -8.76 -5.02 -4.46
C ALA A 168 -7.76 -4.50 -5.51
N ALA A 169 -7.13 -3.35 -5.25
CA ALA A 169 -6.10 -2.76 -6.10
C ALA A 169 -4.69 -3.33 -5.83
N THR A 170 -4.61 -4.59 -5.39
CA THR A 170 -3.36 -5.34 -5.21
C THR A 170 -3.44 -6.70 -5.88
N GLU A 171 -2.29 -7.29 -6.20
CA GLU A 171 -2.21 -8.66 -6.74
C GLU A 171 -2.62 -9.71 -5.69
N GLN A 172 -2.55 -9.36 -4.41
CA GLN A 172 -2.96 -10.19 -3.28
C GLN A 172 -4.45 -10.05 -2.95
N GLY A 173 -5.17 -9.12 -3.58
CA GLY A 173 -6.61 -8.97 -3.42
C GLY A 173 -7.38 -10.00 -4.24
N GLY A 174 -8.52 -10.49 -3.73
CA GLY A 174 -9.44 -11.34 -4.48
C GLY A 174 -9.23 -12.84 -4.36
N GLY A 175 -10.02 -13.59 -5.14
CA GLY A 175 -10.13 -15.05 -5.04
C GLY A 175 -8.97 -15.84 -5.58
N ASP A 176 -8.21 -15.26 -6.52
CA ASP A 176 -7.02 -15.87 -7.10
C ASP A 176 -5.75 -15.55 -6.30
N ALA A 177 -5.89 -14.83 -5.17
CA ALA A 177 -4.78 -14.52 -4.29
C ALA A 177 -4.18 -15.80 -3.69
N PRO A 178 -2.85 -15.89 -3.59
CA PRO A 178 -2.24 -16.95 -2.82
C PRO A 178 -2.70 -16.88 -1.36
N THR A 179 -2.85 -18.03 -0.72
CA THR A 179 -3.15 -18.10 0.71
C THR A 179 -2.24 -17.15 1.52
N PRO A 180 -2.79 -16.48 2.55
CA PRO A 180 -3.98 -16.81 3.32
C PRO A 180 -5.32 -16.24 2.81
N GLY A 181 -5.37 -15.53 1.70
CA GLY A 181 -6.63 -15.05 1.12
C GLY A 181 -6.97 -13.60 1.46
N VAL A 182 -8.26 -13.31 1.56
CA VAL A 182 -8.80 -11.95 1.77
C VAL A 182 -9.65 -11.94 3.03
N SER A 183 -9.46 -10.93 3.87
CA SER A 183 -10.37 -10.57 4.96
C SER A 183 -11.43 -9.59 4.45
N THR A 184 -12.66 -9.74 4.91
CA THR A 184 -13.75 -8.81 4.62
C THR A 184 -14.44 -8.36 5.91
N ARG A 185 -14.81 -7.08 5.96
CA ARG A 185 -15.53 -6.49 7.08
C ARG A 185 -16.57 -5.48 6.59
N MET A 186 -17.75 -5.53 7.20
CA MET A 186 -18.75 -4.47 7.01
C MET A 186 -18.38 -3.27 7.90
N ILE A 187 -18.12 -2.13 7.28
CA ILE A 187 -17.77 -0.88 7.94
C ILE A 187 -18.63 0.27 7.40
N THR A 188 -18.64 1.42 8.07
CA THR A 188 -19.40 2.56 7.57
C THR A 188 -18.91 3.01 6.21
N GLY A 189 -19.81 3.39 5.32
CA GLY A 189 -19.47 3.81 3.96
C GLY A 189 -18.59 5.06 3.92
N GLY A 190 -18.70 5.95 4.94
CA GLY A 190 -17.84 7.13 5.08
C GLY A 190 -16.36 6.74 5.31
N ASP A 191 -16.12 5.82 6.24
CA ASP A 191 -14.80 5.29 6.56
C ASP A 191 -14.19 4.55 5.35
N ASN A 192 -14.95 3.62 4.76
CA ASN A 192 -14.53 2.85 3.60
C ASN A 192 -14.14 3.76 2.41
N MET A 193 -14.98 4.74 2.11
CA MET A 193 -14.72 5.68 1.02
C MET A 193 -13.49 6.54 1.28
N LYS A 194 -13.29 7.00 2.52
CA LYS A 194 -12.14 7.80 2.93
C LYS A 194 -10.85 6.99 2.85
N SER A 195 -10.86 5.74 3.32
CA SER A 195 -9.74 4.80 3.22
C SER A 195 -9.32 4.59 1.75
N GLY A 196 -10.29 4.35 0.86
CA GLY A 196 -10.03 4.24 -0.58
C GLY A 196 -9.43 5.50 -1.21
N GLN A 197 -9.85 6.69 -0.77
CA GLN A 197 -9.27 7.97 -1.21
C GLN A 197 -7.81 8.11 -0.76
N LEU A 198 -7.50 7.78 0.50
CA LEU A 198 -6.13 7.81 1.04
C LEU A 198 -5.23 6.84 0.28
N LEU A 199 -5.69 5.63 0.00
CA LEU A 199 -4.96 4.65 -0.80
C LEU A 199 -4.68 5.18 -2.22
N GLY A 200 -5.66 5.81 -2.87
CA GLY A 200 -5.48 6.43 -4.19
C GLY A 200 -4.47 7.57 -4.17
N THR A 201 -4.53 8.42 -3.14
CA THR A 201 -3.58 9.52 -2.92
C THR A 201 -2.16 8.99 -2.68
N PHE A 202 -2.03 7.96 -1.84
CA PHE A 202 -0.77 7.28 -1.59
C PHE A 202 -0.12 6.75 -2.88
N TYR A 203 -0.87 6.02 -3.71
CA TYR A 203 -0.36 5.53 -4.97
C TYR A 203 0.17 6.63 -5.88
N THR A 204 -0.46 7.78 -5.84
CA THR A 204 -0.06 8.94 -6.63
C THR A 204 1.17 9.62 -6.06
N GLN A 205 1.17 9.92 -4.76
CA GLN A 205 2.25 10.66 -4.09
C GLN A 205 3.55 9.84 -4.02
N GLN A 206 3.43 8.55 -3.72
CA GLN A 206 4.57 7.63 -3.66
C GLN A 206 4.92 7.03 -5.02
N ARG A 207 4.21 7.45 -6.08
CA ARG A 207 4.40 7.00 -7.47
C ARG A 207 4.48 5.47 -7.62
N VAL A 208 3.64 4.75 -6.86
CA VAL A 208 3.58 3.29 -6.91
C VAL A 208 2.92 2.88 -8.22
N ILE A 209 3.64 2.22 -9.12
CA ILE A 209 3.15 1.77 -10.44
C ILE A 209 2.75 0.29 -10.43
N GLN A 210 2.24 -0.23 -11.55
CA GLN A 210 1.84 -1.64 -11.68
C GLN A 210 2.95 -2.59 -11.22
N GLY A 211 2.61 -3.54 -10.38
CA GLY A 211 3.50 -4.59 -9.86
C GLY A 211 4.50 -4.12 -8.79
N GLU A 212 4.56 -2.82 -8.48
CA GLU A 212 5.46 -2.33 -7.44
C GLU A 212 4.97 -2.68 -6.04
N LYS A 213 5.94 -3.00 -5.19
CA LYS A 213 5.72 -3.41 -3.81
C LYS A 213 5.49 -2.21 -2.91
N PHE A 214 4.62 -2.37 -1.92
CA PHE A 214 4.39 -1.40 -0.85
C PHE A 214 3.96 -2.09 0.44
N TYR A 215 3.98 -1.32 1.52
CA TYR A 215 3.58 -1.78 2.84
C TYR A 215 2.51 -0.87 3.42
N VAL A 216 1.81 -1.37 4.43
CA VAL A 216 0.80 -0.64 5.20
C VAL A 216 1.21 -0.64 6.66
N ASN A 217 1.39 0.53 7.23
CA ASN A 217 1.57 0.76 8.65
C ASN A 217 0.27 1.31 9.22
N VAL A 218 -0.29 0.61 10.19
CA VAL A 218 -1.47 1.06 10.96
C VAL A 218 -1.00 1.45 12.35
N ASP A 219 -1.15 2.72 12.68
CA ASP A 219 -0.78 3.31 13.99
C ASP A 219 -1.94 3.18 14.99
#